data_2715a282a984ecb5f10bbe960ad3a4a9
#
_entry.id   2715a282a984ecb5f10bbe960ad3a4a9
#
_cell.length_a   1.000
_cell.length_b   1.000
_cell.length_c   1.000
_cell.angle_alpha   90.00
_cell.angle_beta   90.00
_cell.angle_gamma   90.00
#
_symmetry.space_group_name_H-M   'P 1'
#
loop_
_entity.id
_entity.type
_entity.pdbx_description
1 polymer ?
#
loop_
_entity_poly.entity_id
_entity_poly.type
_entity_poly.pdbx_seq_one_letter_code
_entity_poly.pdbx_strand_id
1 'polypeptide(L)'
;IKSSAASDVYKRQYVGWGHKVLPGESFTNDITKAQGDSILRADMMKLCRLFSRFGRDSTLLSCLAYQVGPYRLLGSKDFPKSKLIQKLEAGNRDIYKEYISFRCYKGKVVPSIERRRKVEYLLLFEE
;
A
#
# COMPACT_ATOMS: atom_id res chain seq x y z
N ILE A 1 -17.17 7.48 11.12
CA ILE A 1 -16.73 7.27 9.73
C ILE A 1 -17.72 6.37 9.03
N LYS A 2 -18.23 6.82 7.92
CA LYS A 2 -19.07 5.96 7.10
C LYS A 2 -18.22 4.89 6.44
N SER A 3 -18.76 3.68 6.39
CA SER A 3 -18.11 2.61 5.64
C SER A 3 -18.05 3.02 4.17
N SER A 4 -16.86 3.04 3.61
CA SER A 4 -16.71 3.24 2.17
C SER A 4 -16.88 1.88 1.48
N ALA A 5 -18.11 1.39 1.45
CA ALA A 5 -18.44 0.13 0.78
C ALA A 5 -18.46 0.33 -0.74
N ALA A 6 -17.48 1.08 -1.25
CA ALA A 6 -17.33 1.27 -2.67
C ALA A 6 -16.73 0.01 -3.28
N SER A 7 -17.34 -0.48 -4.36
CA SER A 7 -16.76 -1.57 -5.13
C SER A 7 -15.82 -0.99 -6.17
N ASP A 8 -14.64 -1.55 -6.31
CA ASP A 8 -13.74 -1.22 -7.42
C ASP A 8 -14.19 -1.98 -8.68
N VAL A 9 -13.44 -1.84 -9.79
CA VAL A 9 -13.75 -2.52 -11.06
C VAL A 9 -13.78 -4.05 -10.92
N TYR A 10 -13.22 -4.61 -9.86
CA TYR A 10 -13.23 -6.04 -9.58
C TYR A 10 -14.24 -6.41 -8.50
N LYS A 11 -15.15 -5.49 -8.17
CA LYS A 11 -16.20 -5.68 -7.17
C LYS A 11 -15.66 -6.02 -5.77
N ARG A 12 -14.44 -5.55 -5.45
CA ARG A 12 -13.89 -5.68 -4.09
C ARG A 12 -14.48 -4.58 -3.21
N GLN A 13 -14.77 -4.94 -1.97
CA GLN A 13 -15.33 -4.00 -1.00
C GLN A 13 -14.25 -3.51 -0.06
N TYR A 14 -14.35 -2.23 0.32
CA TYR A 14 -13.43 -1.58 1.24
C TYR A 14 -14.20 -0.88 2.34
N VAL A 15 -13.64 -0.84 3.54
CA VAL A 15 -14.22 -0.16 4.69
C VAL A 15 -13.17 0.70 5.37
N GLY A 16 -13.63 1.74 6.06
CA GLY A 16 -12.76 2.64 6.85
C GLY A 16 -11.75 3.35 5.96
N TRP A 17 -10.48 3.24 6.32
CA TRP A 17 -9.37 3.94 5.65
C TRP A 17 -8.81 3.17 4.46
N GLY A 18 -9.60 2.33 3.84
CA GLY A 18 -9.19 1.57 2.67
C GLY A 18 -8.91 0.09 2.94
N HIS A 19 -9.45 -0.44 4.03
CA HIS A 19 -9.33 -1.88 4.32
C HIS A 19 -10.17 -2.69 3.33
N LYS A 20 -9.54 -3.62 2.62
CA LYS A 20 -10.24 -4.55 1.75
C LYS A 20 -10.94 -5.60 2.60
N VAL A 21 -12.25 -5.74 2.41
CA VAL A 21 -13.04 -6.73 3.14
C VAL A 21 -12.66 -8.13 2.65
N LEU A 22 -12.21 -8.97 3.59
CA LEU A 22 -11.79 -10.34 3.32
C LEU A 22 -12.95 -11.32 3.52
N PRO A 23 -12.88 -12.53 2.92
CA PRO A 23 -13.89 -13.55 3.19
C PRO A 23 -14.01 -13.84 4.68
N GLY A 24 -15.25 -13.91 5.17
CA GLY A 24 -15.52 -14.11 6.59
C GLY A 24 -15.59 -12.85 7.42
N GLU A 25 -15.19 -11.72 6.88
CA GLU A 25 -15.35 -10.43 7.55
C GLU A 25 -16.72 -9.82 7.24
N SER A 26 -17.30 -9.15 8.23
CA SER A 26 -18.57 -8.46 8.07
C SER A 26 -18.49 -7.11 8.78
N PHE A 27 -18.88 -6.05 8.07
CA PHE A 27 -18.87 -4.69 8.61
C PHE A 27 -20.22 -4.03 8.39
N THR A 28 -20.63 -3.21 9.34
CA THR A 28 -21.82 -2.37 9.19
C THR A 28 -21.53 -1.22 8.22
N ASN A 29 -22.58 -0.55 7.73
CA ASN A 29 -22.43 0.59 6.82
C ASN A 29 -21.68 1.76 7.46
N ASP A 30 -21.75 1.89 8.78
CA ASP A 30 -21.07 2.93 9.53
C ASP A 30 -20.13 2.29 10.54
N ILE A 31 -18.91 2.82 10.61
CA ILE A 31 -17.93 2.43 11.61
C ILE A 31 -17.45 3.69 12.33
N THR A 32 -17.06 3.57 13.60
CA THR A 32 -16.50 4.68 14.36
C THR A 32 -15.07 4.97 13.87
N LYS A 33 -14.59 6.19 14.17
CA LYS A 33 -13.18 6.53 13.90
C LYS A 33 -12.24 5.56 14.62
N ALA A 34 -12.55 5.19 15.86
CA ALA A 34 -11.76 4.24 16.63
C ALA A 34 -11.70 2.87 15.94
N GLN A 35 -12.83 2.40 15.41
CA GLN A 35 -12.87 1.14 14.65
C GLN A 35 -12.04 1.24 13.36
N GLY A 36 -12.19 2.34 12.62
CA GLY A 36 -11.41 2.58 11.41
C GLY A 36 -9.91 2.63 11.69
N ASP A 37 -9.50 3.32 12.74
CA ASP A 37 -8.09 3.41 13.16
C ASP A 37 -7.55 2.05 13.58
N SER A 38 -8.35 1.24 14.28
CA SER A 38 -7.95 -0.10 14.69
C SER A 38 -7.73 -1.02 13.49
N ILE A 39 -8.62 -0.96 12.50
CA ILE A 39 -8.49 -1.72 11.26
C ILE A 39 -7.23 -1.31 10.49
N LEU A 40 -7.01 0.01 10.35
CA LEU A 40 -5.82 0.53 9.67
C LEU A 40 -4.55 0.08 10.36
N ARG A 41 -4.51 0.17 11.69
CA ARG A 41 -3.34 -0.25 12.46
C ARG A 41 -3.04 -1.74 12.27
N ALA A 42 -4.07 -2.57 12.30
CA ALA A 42 -3.91 -4.01 12.07
C ALA A 42 -3.38 -4.30 10.66
N ASP A 43 -3.89 -3.62 9.64
CA ASP A 43 -3.44 -3.77 8.26
C ASP A 43 -1.98 -3.34 8.11
N MET A 44 -1.61 -2.20 8.70
CA MET A 44 -0.23 -1.70 8.64
C MET A 44 0.73 -2.63 9.38
N MET A 45 0.32 -3.21 10.50
CA MET A 45 1.16 -4.17 11.22
C MET A 45 1.43 -5.43 10.39
N LYS A 46 0.43 -5.93 9.68
CA LYS A 46 0.60 -7.08 8.79
C LYS A 46 1.61 -6.77 7.69
N LEU A 47 1.51 -5.59 7.09
CA LEU A 47 2.42 -5.15 6.04
C LEU A 47 3.84 -4.95 6.58
N CYS A 48 3.98 -4.35 7.76
CA CYS A 48 5.30 -4.17 8.38
C CYS A 48 5.99 -5.50 8.66
N ARG A 49 5.23 -6.52 9.06
CA ARG A 49 5.78 -7.87 9.22
C ARG A 49 6.22 -8.46 7.89
N LEU A 50 5.41 -8.27 6.85
CA LEU A 50 5.70 -8.78 5.52
C LEU A 50 6.99 -8.18 4.95
N PHE A 51 7.24 -6.90 5.21
CA PHE A 51 8.40 -6.18 4.72
C PHE A 51 9.52 -6.05 5.75
N SER A 52 9.45 -6.75 6.89
CA SER A 52 10.42 -6.62 7.99
C SER A 52 11.85 -6.93 7.56
N ARG A 53 12.04 -7.80 6.57
CA ARG A 53 13.38 -8.16 6.05
C ARG A 53 14.11 -6.98 5.39
N PHE A 54 13.39 -5.92 5.03
CA PHE A 54 13.97 -4.73 4.42
C PHE A 54 14.44 -3.70 5.45
N GLY A 55 14.31 -4.00 6.74
CA GLY A 55 14.83 -3.15 7.82
C GLY A 55 14.23 -1.75 7.79
N ARG A 56 15.09 -0.74 7.65
CA ARG A 56 14.64 0.67 7.69
C ARG A 56 13.74 1.07 6.53
N ASP A 57 13.69 0.30 5.47
CA ASP A 57 12.78 0.57 4.35
C ASP A 57 11.39 -0.04 4.55
N SER A 58 11.18 -0.79 5.64
CA SER A 58 9.93 -1.50 5.88
C SER A 58 8.71 -0.57 5.99
N THR A 59 8.84 0.58 6.64
CA THR A 59 7.75 1.54 6.78
C THR A 59 7.37 2.15 5.45
N LEU A 60 8.36 2.55 4.65
CA LEU A 60 8.14 3.10 3.32
C LEU A 60 7.42 2.08 2.43
N LEU A 61 7.90 0.85 2.41
CA LEU A 61 7.31 -0.22 1.62
C LEU A 61 5.89 -0.57 2.08
N SER A 62 5.67 -0.58 3.39
CA SER A 62 4.34 -0.87 3.95
C SER A 62 3.33 0.21 3.55
N CYS A 63 3.73 1.47 3.58
CA CYS A 63 2.89 2.59 3.17
C CYS A 63 2.49 2.45 1.70
N LEU A 64 3.44 2.16 0.83
CA LEU A 64 3.17 1.96 -0.59
C LEU A 64 2.28 0.73 -0.81
N ALA A 65 2.59 -0.38 -0.15
CA ALA A 65 1.84 -1.63 -0.27
C ALA A 65 0.40 -1.50 0.20
N TYR A 66 0.14 -0.67 1.20
CA TYR A 66 -1.23 -0.41 1.66
C TYR A 66 -2.08 0.18 0.54
N GLN A 67 -1.49 0.97 -0.33
CA GLN A 67 -2.19 1.66 -1.40
C GLN A 67 -2.26 0.87 -2.70
N VAL A 68 -1.18 0.19 -3.07
CA VAL A 68 -1.10 -0.51 -4.36
C VAL A 68 -1.21 -2.03 -4.25
N GLY A 69 -1.12 -2.56 -3.04
CA GLY A 69 -1.11 -3.98 -2.78
C GLY A 69 0.30 -4.56 -2.65
N PRO A 70 0.52 -5.45 -1.66
CA PRO A 70 1.87 -5.97 -1.39
C PRO A 70 2.44 -6.84 -2.52
N TYR A 71 1.58 -7.54 -3.25
CA TYR A 71 2.06 -8.45 -4.30
C TYR A 71 2.38 -7.75 -5.61
N ARG A 72 1.98 -6.50 -5.78
CA ARG A 72 2.49 -5.66 -6.88
C ARG A 72 3.95 -5.30 -6.66
N LEU A 73 4.39 -5.28 -5.42
CA LEU A 73 5.80 -5.05 -5.06
C LEU A 73 6.59 -6.35 -5.06
N LEU A 74 6.12 -7.32 -4.29
CA LEU A 74 6.85 -8.58 -4.07
C LEU A 74 6.76 -9.57 -5.22
N GLY A 75 5.80 -9.36 -6.11
CA GLY A 75 5.52 -10.30 -7.18
C GLY A 75 4.56 -11.40 -6.74
N SER A 76 3.88 -11.97 -7.72
CA SER A 76 2.94 -13.06 -7.52
C SER A 76 2.90 -13.91 -8.79
N LYS A 77 1.96 -14.86 -8.82
CA LYS A 77 1.73 -15.71 -9.98
C LYS A 77 1.46 -14.89 -11.26
N ASP A 78 0.74 -13.77 -11.10
CA ASP A 78 0.29 -12.92 -12.20
C ASP A 78 1.18 -11.70 -12.44
N PHE A 79 2.03 -11.35 -11.48
CA PHE A 79 2.86 -10.15 -11.56
C PHE A 79 4.32 -10.46 -11.26
N PRO A 80 5.25 -9.95 -12.07
CA PRO A 80 6.67 -10.07 -11.76
C PRO A 80 7.04 -9.22 -10.54
N LYS A 81 8.14 -9.58 -9.90
CA LYS A 81 8.70 -8.79 -8.81
C LYS A 81 9.05 -7.39 -9.34
N SER A 82 8.66 -6.35 -8.61
CA SER A 82 8.90 -4.97 -9.04
C SER A 82 10.40 -4.63 -9.03
N LYS A 83 10.77 -3.66 -9.87
CA LYS A 83 12.16 -3.17 -9.91
C LYS A 83 12.60 -2.59 -8.57
N LEU A 84 11.67 -1.97 -7.85
CA LEU A 84 11.91 -1.42 -6.51
C LEU A 84 12.42 -2.52 -5.57
N ILE A 85 11.72 -3.63 -5.50
CA ILE A 85 12.10 -4.75 -4.64
C ILE A 85 13.39 -5.42 -5.14
N GLN A 86 13.55 -5.58 -6.44
CA GLN A 86 14.77 -6.13 -7.01
C GLN A 86 16.00 -5.33 -6.63
N LYS A 87 15.91 -4.00 -6.67
CA LYS A 87 17.00 -3.12 -6.26
C LYS A 87 17.32 -3.26 -4.77
N LEU A 88 16.30 -3.28 -3.93
CA LEU A 88 16.48 -3.42 -2.48
C LEU A 88 17.08 -4.77 -2.12
N GLU A 89 16.66 -5.83 -2.79
CA GLU A 89 17.24 -7.17 -2.57
C GLU A 89 18.70 -7.25 -3.00
N ALA A 90 19.09 -6.45 -3.99
CA ALA A 90 20.48 -6.36 -4.42
C ALA A 90 21.32 -5.41 -3.56
N GLY A 91 20.74 -4.80 -2.54
CA GLY A 91 21.43 -3.85 -1.67
C GLY A 91 21.47 -2.42 -2.22
N ASN A 92 20.79 -2.15 -3.32
CA ASN A 92 20.76 -0.83 -3.94
C ASN A 92 19.56 -0.04 -3.42
N ARG A 93 19.83 1.02 -2.65
CA ARG A 93 18.80 1.87 -2.06
C ARG A 93 18.53 3.14 -2.88
N ASP A 94 19.04 3.23 -4.10
CA ASP A 94 18.73 4.31 -5.03
C ASP A 94 17.40 3.99 -5.75
N ILE A 95 16.30 4.19 -5.04
CA ILE A 95 14.98 3.71 -5.43
C ILE A 95 13.96 4.84 -5.65
N TYR A 96 14.41 6.10 -5.68
CA TYR A 96 13.50 7.23 -5.82
C TYR A 96 12.64 7.14 -7.09
N LYS A 97 13.25 6.87 -8.23
CA LYS A 97 12.53 6.78 -9.50
C LYS A 97 11.52 5.62 -9.49
N GLU A 98 11.94 4.49 -8.95
CA GLU A 98 11.09 3.30 -8.87
C GLU A 98 9.90 3.55 -7.94
N TYR A 99 10.13 4.23 -6.82
CA TYR A 99 9.05 4.56 -5.89
C TYR A 99 8.05 5.52 -6.52
N ILE A 100 8.53 6.58 -7.15
CA ILE A 100 7.67 7.57 -7.79
C ILE A 100 6.92 6.96 -9.00
N SER A 101 7.42 5.91 -9.61
CA SER A 101 6.74 5.25 -10.74
C SER A 101 5.37 4.67 -10.39
N PHE A 102 5.07 4.45 -9.11
CA PHE A 102 3.74 4.02 -8.66
C PHE A 102 2.77 5.21 -8.61
N ARG A 103 2.56 5.85 -9.74
CA ARG A 103 1.80 7.10 -9.90
C ARG A 103 0.67 7.01 -10.91
N CYS A 104 0.43 5.84 -11.46
CA CYS A 104 -0.55 5.67 -12.53
C CYS A 104 -1.86 5.08 -12.03
N TYR A 105 -2.94 5.44 -12.72
CA TYR A 105 -4.23 4.80 -12.58
C TYR A 105 -4.76 4.49 -13.97
N LYS A 106 -5.11 3.24 -14.23
CA LYS A 106 -5.55 2.74 -15.55
C LYS A 106 -4.56 3.11 -16.66
N GLY A 107 -3.26 2.98 -16.36
CA GLY A 107 -2.20 3.24 -17.34
C GLY A 107 -1.85 4.70 -17.57
N LYS A 108 -2.50 5.62 -16.88
CA LYS A 108 -2.24 7.06 -17.02
C LYS A 108 -1.63 7.63 -15.76
N VAL A 109 -0.67 8.54 -15.92
CA VAL A 109 -0.07 9.26 -14.80
C VAL A 109 -1.11 10.17 -14.16
N VAL A 110 -1.27 10.08 -12.83
CA VAL A 110 -2.15 10.93 -12.06
C VAL A 110 -1.29 11.86 -11.20
N PRO A 111 -1.31 13.17 -11.46
CA PRO A 111 -0.43 14.14 -10.75
C PRO A 111 -0.60 14.12 -9.24
N SER A 112 -1.81 13.92 -8.72
CA SER A 112 -2.06 13.86 -7.29
C SER A 112 -1.41 12.63 -6.64
N ILE A 113 -1.42 11.50 -7.34
CA ILE A 113 -0.77 10.27 -6.87
C ILE A 113 0.75 10.44 -6.90
N GLU A 114 1.28 11.04 -7.96
CA GLU A 114 2.71 11.32 -8.06
C GLU A 114 3.18 12.21 -6.91
N ARG A 115 2.42 13.25 -6.61
CA ARG A 115 2.73 14.17 -5.51
C ARG A 115 2.74 13.43 -4.17
N ARG A 116 1.77 12.54 -3.97
CA ARG A 116 1.71 11.69 -2.78
C ARG A 116 2.95 10.81 -2.63
N ARG A 117 3.40 10.18 -3.73
CA ARG A 117 4.60 9.34 -3.71
C ARG A 117 5.83 10.15 -3.31
N LYS A 118 5.96 11.36 -3.82
CA LYS A 118 7.08 12.25 -3.49
C LYS A 118 7.07 12.62 -2.00
N VAL A 119 5.91 12.96 -1.45
CA VAL A 119 5.78 13.32 -0.04
C VAL A 119 6.09 12.11 0.85
N GLU A 120 5.55 10.94 0.52
CA GLU A 120 5.82 9.71 1.28
C GLU A 120 7.31 9.40 1.30
N TYR A 121 7.96 9.49 0.16
CA TYR A 121 9.39 9.21 0.06
C TYR A 121 10.20 10.21 0.91
N LEU A 122 9.86 11.48 0.82
CA LEU A 122 10.54 12.53 1.60
C LEU A 122 10.41 12.29 3.11
N LEU A 123 9.24 11.85 3.56
CA LEU A 123 8.96 11.69 4.99
C LEU A 123 9.43 10.34 5.56
N LEU A 124 9.39 9.28 4.77
CA LEU A 124 9.56 7.91 5.27
C LEU A 124 10.87 7.24 4.85
N PHE A 125 11.53 7.75 3.81
CA PHE A 125 12.80 7.18 3.38
C PHE A 125 13.90 7.59 4.35
N GLU A 126 14.59 6.59 4.91
CA GLU A 126 15.72 6.80 5.82
C GLU A 126 17.03 6.61 5.06
N GLU A 127 17.87 7.63 5.12
CA GLU A 127 19.20 7.61 4.47
C GLU A 127 20.20 6.70 5.16
#